data_6341475a13061bb45f145f43da421eaa
#
_entry.id   6341475a13061bb45f145f43da421eaa
#
_cell.length_a   1.000
_cell.length_b   1.000
_cell.length_c   1.000
_cell.angle_alpha   90.00
_cell.angle_beta   90.00
_cell.angle_gamma   90.00
#
_symmetry.space_group_name_H-M   'P 1'
#
loop_
_entity.id
_entity.type
_entity.pdbx_description
1 polymer ?
#
loop_
_entity_poly.entity_id
_entity_poly.type
_entity_poly.pdbx_seq_one_letter_code
_entity_poly.pdbx_strand_id
1 'polypeptide(L)'
;MQSNAKYPPIAKDAGIQGTVYVYFEVSKEGKVENIQVRRGVDKRLDDEAVRAVKSLPLFEPGKQQGRNVRVQYTIPVKFTIK
;
A
#
# COMPACT_ATOMS: atom_id res chain seq x y z
N MET A 1 4.80 5.71 -4.49
CA MET A 1 5.17 4.56 -3.68
C MET A 1 4.83 3.25 -4.32
N GLN A 2 5.63 2.83 -5.27
CA GLN A 2 5.38 1.59 -5.99
C GLN A 2 6.58 0.67 -6.01
N SER A 3 7.69 1.12 -5.45
CA SER A 3 8.97 0.46 -5.60
C SER A 3 9.00 -0.94 -5.00
N ASN A 4 8.16 -1.23 -3.99
CA ASN A 4 8.16 -2.51 -3.30
C ASN A 4 7.15 -3.51 -3.87
N ALA A 5 6.26 -3.08 -4.75
CA ALA A 5 5.25 -3.96 -5.32
C ALA A 5 5.85 -4.70 -6.52
N LYS A 6 5.73 -6.02 -6.49
CA LYS A 6 6.17 -6.88 -7.60
C LYS A 6 4.94 -7.40 -8.33
N TYR A 7 5.02 -7.45 -9.64
CA TYR A 7 3.92 -7.96 -10.44
C TYR A 7 3.86 -9.48 -10.32
N PRO A 8 2.78 -10.03 -9.75
CA PRO A 8 2.67 -11.49 -9.66
C PRO A 8 2.67 -12.11 -11.06
N PRO A 9 3.52 -13.13 -11.32
CA PRO A 9 3.61 -13.71 -12.66
C PRO A 9 2.30 -14.24 -13.20
N ILE A 10 1.49 -14.86 -12.35
CA ILE A 10 0.20 -15.43 -12.78
C ILE A 10 -0.73 -14.31 -13.25
N ALA A 11 -0.78 -13.19 -12.52
CA ALA A 11 -1.61 -12.05 -12.90
C ALA A 11 -1.09 -11.42 -14.20
N LYS A 12 0.23 -11.30 -14.33
CA LYS A 12 0.84 -10.74 -15.53
C LYS A 12 0.54 -11.61 -16.75
N ASP A 13 0.67 -12.93 -16.62
CA ASP A 13 0.39 -13.86 -17.72
C ASP A 13 -1.09 -13.83 -18.12
N ALA A 14 -1.97 -13.59 -17.18
CA ALA A 14 -3.40 -13.51 -17.46
C ALA A 14 -3.83 -12.12 -17.96
N GLY A 15 -2.91 -11.18 -18.09
CA GLY A 15 -3.21 -9.83 -18.56
C GLY A 15 -3.98 -8.98 -17.56
N ILE A 16 -3.94 -9.33 -16.27
CA ILE A 16 -4.66 -8.60 -15.24
C ILE A 16 -3.85 -7.38 -14.84
N GLN A 17 -4.44 -6.20 -14.98
CA GLN A 17 -3.80 -4.94 -14.61
C GLN A 17 -4.83 -3.98 -14.04
N GLY A 18 -4.34 -2.97 -13.35
CA GLY A 18 -5.18 -1.95 -12.73
C GLY A 18 -4.51 -1.33 -11.52
N THR A 19 -5.27 -0.54 -10.79
CA THR A 19 -4.77 0.17 -9.62
C THR A 19 -5.50 -0.32 -8.38
N VAL A 20 -4.73 -0.72 -7.37
CA VAL A 20 -5.25 -1.13 -6.06
C VAL A 20 -5.07 0.04 -5.10
N TYR A 21 -6.16 0.44 -4.46
CA TYR A 21 -6.11 1.53 -3.46
C TYR A 21 -6.01 0.91 -2.09
N VAL A 22 -4.90 1.17 -1.40
CA VAL A 22 -4.62 0.59 -0.09
C VAL A 22 -4.70 1.69 0.96
N TYR A 23 -5.57 1.48 1.94
CA TYR A 23 -5.67 2.33 3.12
C TYR A 23 -4.74 1.78 4.20
N PHE A 24 -4.08 2.66 4.91
CA PHE A 24 -3.33 2.29 6.11
C PHE A 24 -3.18 3.50 7.01
N GLU A 25 -2.74 3.23 8.22
CA GLU A 25 -2.50 4.27 9.22
C GLU A 25 -1.06 4.23 9.65
N VAL A 26 -0.52 5.39 9.98
CA VAL A 26 0.83 5.49 10.55
C VAL A 26 0.67 5.94 11.98
N SER A 27 1.14 5.11 12.91
CA SER A 27 1.03 5.39 14.33
C SER A 27 1.95 6.54 14.74
N LYS A 28 1.81 6.97 15.99
CA LYS A 28 2.68 8.01 16.56
C LYS A 28 4.15 7.59 16.53
N GLU A 29 4.43 6.30 16.52
CA GLU A 29 5.78 5.75 16.45
C GLU A 29 6.28 5.53 15.03
N GLY A 30 5.46 5.83 14.03
CA GLY A 30 5.83 5.63 12.64
C GLY A 30 5.55 4.25 12.09
N LYS A 31 4.77 3.44 12.78
CA LYS A 31 4.44 2.08 12.33
C LYS A 31 3.21 2.08 11.45
N VAL A 32 3.27 1.27 10.38
CA VAL A 32 2.12 1.07 9.49
C VAL A 32 1.17 0.09 10.15
N GLU A 33 -0.10 0.49 10.27
CA GLU A 33 -1.14 -0.29 10.95
C GLU A 33 -2.45 -0.23 10.19
N ASN A 34 -3.38 -1.14 10.50
CA ASN A 34 -4.76 -1.15 10.01
C ASN A 34 -4.84 -1.10 8.48
N ILE A 35 -4.06 -1.96 7.83
CA ILE A 35 -3.99 -1.99 6.37
C ILE A 35 -5.26 -2.62 5.80
N GLN A 36 -5.90 -1.92 4.85
CA GLN A 36 -7.11 -2.40 4.19
C GLN A 36 -7.07 -2.05 2.72
N VAL A 37 -7.59 -2.96 1.88
CA VAL A 37 -7.81 -2.67 0.48
C VAL A 37 -9.13 -1.93 0.35
N ARG A 38 -9.10 -0.67 -0.08
CA ARG A 38 -10.31 0.13 -0.26
C ARG A 38 -10.95 -0.15 -1.61
N ARG A 39 -10.13 -0.39 -2.62
CA ARG A 39 -10.62 -0.70 -3.95
C ARG A 39 -9.64 -1.68 -4.59
N GLY A 40 -10.10 -2.90 -4.86
CA GLY A 40 -9.29 -3.95 -5.43
C GLY A 40 -9.53 -4.13 -6.92
N VAL A 41 -8.67 -4.94 -7.52
CA VAL A 41 -8.77 -5.33 -8.94
C VAL A 41 -8.90 -6.83 -9.03
N ASP A 42 -7.97 -7.55 -8.43
CA ASP A 42 -7.90 -9.00 -8.43
C ASP A 42 -7.14 -9.41 -7.17
N LYS A 43 -7.53 -10.54 -6.58
CA LYS A 43 -6.96 -10.97 -5.30
C LYS A 43 -5.43 -11.00 -5.33
N ARG A 44 -4.84 -11.44 -6.44
CA ARG A 44 -3.37 -11.55 -6.55
C ARG A 44 -2.70 -10.18 -6.51
N LEU A 45 -3.28 -9.20 -7.20
CA LEU A 45 -2.76 -7.83 -7.16
C LEU A 45 -3.02 -7.18 -5.80
N ASP A 46 -4.20 -7.42 -5.25
CA ASP A 46 -4.58 -6.87 -3.95
C ASP A 46 -3.65 -7.37 -2.85
N ASP A 47 -3.39 -8.68 -2.82
CA ASP A 47 -2.49 -9.28 -1.84
C ASP A 47 -1.07 -8.74 -1.97
N GLU A 48 -0.60 -8.56 -3.20
CA GLU A 48 0.74 -8.01 -3.43
C GLU A 48 0.81 -6.56 -3.00
N ALA A 49 -0.23 -5.77 -3.25
CA ALA A 49 -0.28 -4.38 -2.82
C ALA A 49 -0.20 -4.27 -1.29
N VAL A 50 -0.93 -5.13 -0.58
CA VAL A 50 -0.90 -5.18 0.88
C VAL A 50 0.49 -5.58 1.36
N ARG A 51 1.09 -6.61 0.74
CA ARG A 51 2.43 -7.05 1.10
C ARG A 51 3.45 -5.92 0.94
N ALA A 52 3.35 -5.18 -0.16
CA ALA A 52 4.26 -4.07 -0.42
C ALA A 52 4.13 -2.99 0.65
N VAL A 53 2.90 -2.67 1.07
CA VAL A 53 2.67 -1.68 2.12
C VAL A 53 3.24 -2.19 3.45
N LYS A 54 3.04 -3.47 3.76
CA LYS A 54 3.57 -4.06 5.00
C LYS A 54 5.08 -4.04 5.05
N SER A 55 5.74 -4.08 3.91
CA SER A 55 7.21 -4.13 3.85
C SER A 55 7.85 -2.75 3.87
N LEU A 56 7.06 -1.68 3.93
CA LEU A 56 7.60 -0.33 4.01
C LEU A 56 8.35 -0.11 5.31
N PRO A 57 9.46 0.63 5.28
CA PRO A 57 10.14 1.00 6.52
C PRO A 57 9.26 1.92 7.36
N LEU A 58 9.70 2.17 8.59
CA LEU A 58 8.99 3.09 9.46
C LEU A 58 8.81 4.44 8.75
N PHE A 59 7.59 4.95 8.78
CA PHE A 59 7.32 6.29 8.29
C PHE A 59 7.69 7.32 9.34
N GLU A 60 7.98 8.51 8.87
CA GLU A 60 8.08 9.64 9.77
C GLU A 60 6.67 9.98 10.23
N PRO A 61 6.39 9.99 11.56
CA PRO A 61 5.04 10.28 12.03
C PRO A 61 4.61 11.70 11.66
N GLY A 62 3.31 11.88 11.47
CA GLY A 62 2.76 13.21 11.32
C GLY A 62 2.99 14.02 12.59
N LYS A 63 3.08 15.35 12.46
CA LYS A 63 3.24 16.23 13.61
C LYS A 63 2.19 17.32 13.59
N GLN A 64 1.68 17.62 14.77
CA GLN A 64 0.75 18.71 14.97
C GLN A 64 1.12 19.42 16.29
N GLN A 65 1.43 20.70 16.18
CA GLN A 65 1.86 21.49 17.35
C GLN A 65 3.03 20.84 18.08
N GLY A 66 4.00 20.33 17.33
CA GLY A 66 5.21 19.71 17.88
C GLY A 66 5.02 18.32 18.44
N ARG A 67 3.86 17.71 18.30
CA ARG A 67 3.57 16.37 18.81
C ARG A 67 3.35 15.39 17.65
N ASN A 68 3.82 14.16 17.84
CA ASN A 68 3.55 13.09 16.88
C ASN A 68 2.07 12.73 16.96
N VAL A 69 1.44 12.55 15.80
CA VAL A 69 0.04 12.19 15.70
C VAL A 69 -0.12 11.04 14.72
N ARG A 70 -1.17 10.24 14.92
CA ARG A 70 -1.55 9.20 13.97
C ARG A 70 -2.06 9.85 12.68
N VAL A 71 -1.67 9.29 11.54
CA VAL A 71 -2.07 9.80 10.23
C VAL A 71 -2.65 8.67 9.41
N GLN A 72 -3.68 8.98 8.62
CA GLN A 72 -4.32 8.03 7.72
C GLN A 72 -3.90 8.32 6.28
N TYR A 73 -3.64 7.26 5.52
CA TYR A 73 -3.27 7.35 4.12
C TYR A 73 -4.09 6.41 3.28
N THR A 74 -4.36 6.79 2.05
CA THR A 74 -4.84 5.88 1.02
C THR A 74 -3.97 6.12 -0.20
N ILE A 75 -3.25 5.09 -0.62
CA ILE A 75 -2.31 5.21 -1.73
C ILE A 75 -2.70 4.29 -2.88
N PRO A 76 -2.45 4.73 -4.13
CA PRO A 76 -2.64 3.86 -5.29
C PRO A 76 -1.39 3.02 -5.52
N VAL A 77 -1.59 1.73 -5.77
CA VAL A 77 -0.54 0.82 -6.20
C VAL A 77 -0.89 0.37 -7.61
N LYS A 78 -0.14 0.82 -8.59
CA LYS A 78 -0.44 0.56 -9.99
C LYS A 78 0.26 -0.69 -10.49
N PHE A 79 -0.49 -1.53 -11.19
CA PHE A 79 0.04 -2.70 -11.88
C PHE A 79 -0.26 -2.51 -13.36
N THR A 80 0.77 -2.25 -14.14
CA THR A 80 0.64 -1.98 -15.57
C THR A 80 1.56 -2.91 -16.35
N ILE A 81 1.04 -3.51 -17.40
CA ILE A 81 1.81 -4.37 -18.29
C ILE A 81 2.28 -3.51 -19.48
N LYS A 82 3.56 -3.60 -19.77
CA LYS A 82 4.14 -2.90 -20.93
C LYS A 82 4.07 -3.77 -22.17
#